data_9fd379235f778c4b343ac53b7089736a
#
_entry.id   9fd379235f778c4b343ac53b7089736a
#
_cell.length_a   1.000
_cell.length_b   1.000
_cell.length_c   1.000
_cell.angle_alpha   90.00
_cell.angle_beta   90.00
_cell.angle_gamma   90.00
#
_symmetry.space_group_name_H-M   'P 1'
#
loop_
_entity.id
_entity.type
_entity.pdbx_description
1 polymer ?
#
loop_
_entity_poly.entity_id
_entity_poly.type
_entity_poly.pdbx_seq_one_letter_code
_entity_poly.pdbx_strand_id
1 'polypeptide(L)'
;MKKLLFFLLLVFGFQATFADAVQAEVYFKEANLLYQKGEYQQAADLYQQIEGLNVEAAEVYYNLGNCFFKMGQLPQAIYNYEKANARAPFDEKIQTNLAVAYANTTDKIEYKPSNGWLAFVKAKMVSYEIFLNGFTIVLAFILLTFIILYKYKNNQGYKKPIVVTLVLFVGFFVLSFIQKQVKNPEVGVVFSSETLMLTKDKKQTIRKIHEGTKVYIEQTSGNYFLVHLSDFSKGLVKKEAIKKVD
;
A
#
# COMPACT_ATOMS: atom_id res chain seq x y z
N MET A 1 -18.60 -36.80 -3.92
CA MET A 1 -19.36 -35.63 -3.43
C MET A 1 -18.48 -34.47 -3.00
N LYS A 2 -17.53 -34.62 -2.08
CA LYS A 2 -16.65 -33.51 -1.61
C LYS A 2 -15.87 -32.79 -2.74
N LYS A 3 -15.33 -33.55 -3.72
CA LYS A 3 -14.59 -32.99 -4.86
C LYS A 3 -15.50 -32.20 -5.82
N LEU A 4 -16.73 -32.61 -6.02
CA LEU A 4 -17.71 -31.92 -6.84
C LEU A 4 -18.16 -30.62 -6.17
N LEU A 5 -18.38 -30.65 -4.84
CA LEU A 5 -18.73 -29.47 -4.06
C LEU A 5 -17.59 -28.42 -4.09
N PHE A 6 -16.34 -28.86 -3.98
CA PHE A 6 -15.16 -27.99 -4.07
C PHE A 6 -15.03 -27.36 -5.46
N PHE A 7 -15.27 -28.15 -6.53
CA PHE A 7 -15.27 -27.63 -7.90
C PHE A 7 -16.39 -26.60 -8.14
N LEU A 8 -17.60 -26.87 -7.64
CA LEU A 8 -18.72 -25.93 -7.70
C LEU A 8 -18.39 -24.62 -6.96
N LEU A 9 -17.80 -24.69 -5.76
CA LEU A 9 -17.38 -23.50 -5.02
C LEU A 9 -16.33 -22.65 -5.78
N LEU A 10 -15.38 -23.31 -6.47
CA LEU A 10 -14.40 -22.61 -7.31
C LEU A 10 -15.06 -21.92 -8.52
N VAL A 11 -16.00 -22.58 -9.18
CA VAL A 11 -16.73 -22.03 -10.33
C VAL A 11 -17.61 -20.86 -9.91
N PHE A 12 -18.34 -20.98 -8.79
CA PHE A 12 -19.16 -19.88 -8.26
C PHE A 12 -18.30 -18.69 -7.80
N GLY A 13 -17.15 -18.95 -7.14
CA GLY A 13 -16.24 -17.87 -6.75
C GLY A 13 -15.67 -17.11 -7.94
N PHE A 14 -15.34 -17.80 -9.03
CA PHE A 14 -14.84 -17.17 -10.26
C PHE A 14 -15.90 -16.32 -10.97
N GLN A 15 -17.17 -16.76 -10.95
CA GLN A 15 -18.28 -15.99 -11.56
C GLN A 15 -18.59 -14.70 -10.80
N ALA A 16 -18.50 -14.71 -9.45
CA ALA A 16 -18.72 -13.52 -8.64
C ALA A 16 -17.66 -12.44 -8.94
N THR A 17 -16.39 -12.80 -8.95
CA THR A 17 -15.29 -11.84 -9.24
C THR A 17 -15.36 -11.27 -10.66
N PHE A 18 -15.84 -12.04 -11.62
CA PHE A 18 -16.04 -11.56 -13.00
C PHE A 18 -17.20 -10.56 -13.10
N ALA A 19 -18.30 -10.82 -12.40
CA ALA A 19 -19.46 -9.92 -12.36
C ALA A 19 -19.07 -8.57 -11.72
N ASP A 20 -18.32 -8.59 -10.63
CA ASP A 20 -17.81 -7.38 -9.95
C ASP A 20 -16.89 -6.55 -10.86
N ALA A 21 -16.03 -7.20 -11.63
CA ALA A 21 -15.15 -6.53 -12.58
C ALA A 21 -15.91 -5.84 -13.72
N VAL A 22 -16.94 -6.50 -14.26
CA VAL A 22 -17.81 -5.90 -15.29
C VAL A 22 -18.60 -4.71 -14.74
N GLN A 23 -19.13 -4.84 -13.52
CA GLN A 23 -19.85 -3.76 -12.85
C GLN A 23 -18.94 -2.57 -12.56
N ALA A 24 -17.71 -2.81 -12.11
CA ALA A 24 -16.72 -1.78 -11.88
C ALA A 24 -16.39 -0.98 -13.15
N GLU A 25 -16.28 -1.65 -14.30
CA GLU A 25 -16.04 -1.00 -15.60
C GLU A 25 -17.23 -0.09 -16.02
N VAL A 26 -18.46 -0.53 -15.76
CA VAL A 26 -19.67 0.28 -16.01
C VAL A 26 -19.65 1.53 -15.14
N TYR A 27 -19.46 1.38 -13.84
CA TYR A 27 -19.39 2.50 -12.91
C TYR A 27 -18.25 3.46 -13.25
N PHE A 28 -17.10 2.93 -13.66
CA PHE A 28 -15.95 3.75 -14.03
C PHE A 28 -16.25 4.66 -15.23
N LYS A 29 -16.86 4.12 -16.27
CA LYS A 29 -17.27 4.91 -17.46
C LYS A 29 -18.28 5.98 -17.12
N GLU A 30 -19.30 5.63 -16.34
CA GLU A 30 -20.34 6.57 -15.91
C GLU A 30 -19.77 7.67 -15.01
N ALA A 31 -18.90 7.32 -14.05
CA ALA A 31 -18.22 8.28 -13.20
C ALA A 31 -17.36 9.27 -13.99
N ASN A 32 -16.64 8.79 -15.02
CA ASN A 32 -15.88 9.66 -15.92
C ASN A 32 -16.79 10.66 -16.67
N LEU A 33 -17.96 10.22 -17.13
CA LEU A 33 -18.93 11.10 -17.81
C LEU A 33 -19.51 12.16 -16.86
N LEU A 34 -19.84 11.78 -15.63
CA LEU A 34 -20.31 12.70 -14.60
C LEU A 34 -19.24 13.73 -14.23
N TYR A 35 -17.99 13.28 -14.07
CA TYR A 35 -16.87 14.18 -13.83
C TYR A 35 -16.70 15.21 -14.94
N GLN A 36 -16.80 14.81 -16.21
CA GLN A 36 -16.72 15.71 -17.36
C GLN A 36 -17.86 16.75 -17.38
N LYS A 37 -19.06 16.38 -16.88
CA LYS A 37 -20.20 17.28 -16.71
C LYS A 37 -20.07 18.24 -15.51
N GLY A 38 -19.07 18.05 -14.66
CA GLY A 38 -18.90 18.80 -13.42
C GLY A 38 -19.72 18.27 -12.23
N GLU A 39 -20.37 17.13 -12.39
CA GLU A 39 -21.18 16.47 -11.37
C GLU A 39 -20.27 15.65 -10.43
N TYR A 40 -19.35 16.35 -9.74
CA TYR A 40 -18.23 15.73 -9.01
C TYR A 40 -18.67 14.85 -7.85
N GLN A 41 -19.78 15.19 -7.16
CA GLN A 41 -20.28 14.35 -6.06
C GLN A 41 -20.80 13.01 -6.59
N GLN A 42 -21.62 13.02 -7.65
CA GLN A 42 -22.15 11.79 -8.23
C GLN A 42 -21.05 10.91 -8.83
N ALA A 43 -20.04 11.54 -9.46
CA ALA A 43 -18.86 10.82 -9.93
C ALA A 43 -18.10 10.16 -8.77
N ALA A 44 -17.91 10.87 -7.64
CA ALA A 44 -17.25 10.34 -6.45
C ALA A 44 -18.01 9.15 -5.86
N ASP A 45 -19.34 9.22 -5.80
CA ASP A 45 -20.19 8.15 -5.29
C ASP A 45 -20.03 6.86 -6.12
N LEU A 46 -19.93 6.96 -7.46
CA LEU A 46 -19.69 5.81 -8.33
C LEU A 46 -18.27 5.24 -8.17
N TYR A 47 -17.24 6.10 -8.05
CA TYR A 47 -15.89 5.60 -7.78
C TYR A 47 -15.80 4.90 -6.41
N GLN A 48 -16.52 5.36 -5.39
CA GLN A 48 -16.59 4.68 -4.09
C GLN A 48 -17.31 3.33 -4.19
N GLN A 49 -18.33 3.21 -5.04
CA GLN A 49 -18.98 1.92 -5.31
C GLN A 49 -18.00 0.93 -5.95
N ILE A 50 -17.10 1.38 -6.84
CA ILE A 50 -16.02 0.51 -7.37
C ILE A 50 -15.09 0.04 -6.26
N GLU A 51 -14.72 0.92 -5.31
CA GLU A 51 -13.93 0.53 -4.14
C GLU A 51 -14.65 -0.56 -3.32
N GLY A 52 -15.97 -0.47 -3.17
CA GLY A 52 -16.81 -1.47 -2.49
C GLY A 52 -16.82 -2.84 -3.17
N LEU A 53 -16.52 -2.92 -4.47
CA LEU A 53 -16.35 -4.16 -5.23
C LEU A 53 -14.93 -4.79 -5.07
N ASN A 54 -14.10 -4.27 -4.15
CA ASN A 54 -12.72 -4.69 -3.95
C ASN A 54 -11.82 -4.54 -5.19
N VAL A 55 -12.15 -3.60 -6.07
CA VAL A 55 -11.32 -3.24 -7.23
C VAL A 55 -10.31 -2.16 -6.81
N GLU A 56 -9.10 -2.58 -6.56
CA GLU A 56 -8.01 -1.71 -6.10
C GLU A 56 -7.16 -1.16 -7.26
N ALA A 57 -7.72 -0.25 -8.06
CA ALA A 57 -7.02 0.38 -9.17
C ALA A 57 -6.53 1.79 -8.82
N ALA A 58 -5.27 2.08 -9.11
CA ALA A 58 -4.70 3.41 -8.89
C ALA A 58 -5.51 4.52 -9.56
N GLU A 59 -6.04 4.25 -10.76
CA GLU A 59 -6.83 5.21 -11.53
C GLU A 59 -8.15 5.57 -10.87
N VAL A 60 -8.83 4.60 -10.21
CA VAL A 60 -10.06 4.84 -9.46
C VAL A 60 -9.80 5.81 -8.32
N TYR A 61 -8.77 5.57 -7.51
CA TYR A 61 -8.39 6.46 -6.41
C TYR A 61 -7.92 7.84 -6.90
N TYR A 62 -7.18 7.88 -8.01
CA TYR A 62 -6.75 9.14 -8.62
C TYR A 62 -7.96 9.99 -9.04
N ASN A 63 -8.93 9.40 -9.73
CA ASN A 63 -10.13 10.10 -10.19
C ASN A 63 -11.05 10.49 -9.04
N LEU A 64 -11.17 9.64 -8.01
CA LEU A 64 -11.88 9.98 -6.77
C LEU A 64 -11.20 11.17 -6.05
N GLY A 65 -9.87 11.18 -6.01
CA GLY A 65 -9.08 12.31 -5.52
C GLY A 65 -9.36 13.59 -6.30
N ASN A 66 -9.45 13.51 -7.63
CA ASN A 66 -9.81 14.63 -8.49
C ASN A 66 -11.22 15.18 -8.18
N CYS A 67 -12.21 14.30 -7.96
CA CYS A 67 -13.56 14.71 -7.57
C CYS A 67 -13.53 15.52 -6.27
N PHE A 68 -12.90 14.99 -5.21
CA PHE A 68 -12.79 15.67 -3.92
C PHE A 68 -12.02 16.99 -4.02
N PHE A 69 -10.96 17.03 -4.81
CA PHE A 69 -10.20 18.25 -5.05
C PHE A 69 -11.07 19.34 -5.72
N LYS A 70 -11.88 18.98 -6.73
CA LYS A 70 -12.82 19.88 -7.39
C LYS A 70 -13.92 20.39 -6.45
N MET A 71 -14.32 19.60 -5.47
CA MET A 71 -15.28 19.99 -4.43
C MET A 71 -14.65 20.79 -3.27
N GLY A 72 -13.33 21.02 -3.28
CA GLY A 72 -12.62 21.73 -2.21
C GLY A 72 -12.41 20.86 -0.94
N GLN A 73 -12.68 19.56 -1.01
CA GLN A 73 -12.52 18.62 0.10
C GLN A 73 -11.07 18.09 0.13
N LEU A 74 -10.15 18.94 0.57
CA LEU A 74 -8.72 18.73 0.46
C LEU A 74 -8.19 17.48 1.19
N PRO A 75 -8.61 17.18 2.45
CA PRO A 75 -8.15 15.97 3.13
C PRO A 75 -8.55 14.67 2.40
N GLN A 76 -9.79 14.63 1.87
CA GLN A 76 -10.29 13.49 1.10
C GLN A 76 -9.53 13.35 -0.23
N ALA A 77 -9.22 14.46 -0.90
CA ALA A 77 -8.45 14.46 -2.12
C ALA A 77 -7.04 13.89 -1.88
N ILE A 78 -6.32 14.40 -0.88
CA ILE A 78 -4.98 13.93 -0.51
C ILE A 78 -5.01 12.46 -0.13
N TYR A 79 -5.99 12.03 0.67
CA TYR A 79 -6.14 10.65 1.07
C TYR A 79 -6.26 9.70 -0.15
N ASN A 80 -7.10 10.04 -1.11
CA ASN A 80 -7.29 9.22 -2.30
C ASN A 80 -6.07 9.29 -3.25
N TYR A 81 -5.43 10.44 -3.40
CA TYR A 81 -4.18 10.53 -4.15
C TYR A 81 -3.05 9.71 -3.50
N GLU A 82 -2.97 9.66 -2.16
CA GLU A 82 -1.99 8.78 -1.49
C GLU A 82 -2.32 7.29 -1.70
N LYS A 83 -3.61 6.89 -1.71
CA LYS A 83 -4.01 5.52 -2.10
C LYS A 83 -3.60 5.20 -3.55
N ALA A 84 -3.80 6.13 -4.47
CA ALA A 84 -3.35 6.00 -5.85
C ALA A 84 -1.83 5.89 -5.94
N ASN A 85 -1.10 6.76 -5.21
CA ASN A 85 0.35 6.77 -5.15
C ASN A 85 0.95 5.49 -4.56
N ALA A 86 0.30 4.89 -3.57
CA ALA A 86 0.74 3.61 -3.01
C ALA A 86 0.70 2.48 -4.06
N ARG A 87 -0.23 2.55 -5.03
CA ARG A 87 -0.41 1.55 -6.10
C ARG A 87 0.40 1.86 -7.37
N ALA A 88 0.56 3.14 -7.68
CA ALA A 88 1.31 3.62 -8.85
C ALA A 88 2.28 4.77 -8.48
N PRO A 89 3.37 4.47 -7.73
CA PRO A 89 4.24 5.51 -7.13
C PRO A 89 5.07 6.31 -8.14
N PHE A 90 5.06 5.94 -9.42
CA PHE A 90 5.81 6.62 -10.50
C PHE A 90 4.89 7.28 -11.53
N ASP A 91 3.59 7.29 -11.29
CA ASP A 91 2.66 8.01 -12.16
C ASP A 91 2.81 9.52 -11.94
N GLU A 92 3.29 10.21 -12.96
CA GLU A 92 3.56 11.66 -12.90
C GLU A 92 2.30 12.48 -12.65
N LYS A 93 1.11 12.02 -13.11
CA LYS A 93 -0.16 12.71 -12.89
C LYS A 93 -0.52 12.68 -11.40
N ILE A 94 -0.36 11.51 -10.77
CA ILE A 94 -0.62 11.33 -9.33
C ILE A 94 0.34 12.19 -8.53
N GLN A 95 1.65 12.17 -8.87
CA GLN A 95 2.67 12.96 -8.17
C GLN A 95 2.40 14.46 -8.30
N THR A 96 2.02 14.92 -9.49
CA THR A 96 1.70 16.33 -9.74
C THR A 96 0.48 16.76 -8.93
N ASN A 97 -0.60 15.96 -8.94
CA ASN A 97 -1.82 16.33 -8.22
C ASN A 97 -1.62 16.27 -6.69
N LEU A 98 -0.81 15.33 -6.19
CA LEU A 98 -0.37 15.33 -4.79
C LEU A 98 0.40 16.60 -4.42
N ALA A 99 1.38 17.00 -5.24
CA ALA A 99 2.15 18.21 -5.00
C ALA A 99 1.24 19.45 -4.95
N VAL A 100 0.30 19.57 -5.91
CA VAL A 100 -0.69 20.65 -5.93
C VAL A 100 -1.59 20.59 -4.70
N ALA A 101 -2.10 19.42 -4.31
CA ALA A 101 -2.97 19.28 -3.15
C ALA A 101 -2.23 19.66 -1.85
N TYR A 102 -0.99 19.20 -1.66
CA TYR A 102 -0.18 19.60 -0.50
C TYR A 102 0.18 21.07 -0.46
N ALA A 103 0.39 21.71 -1.60
CA ALA A 103 0.62 23.15 -1.66
C ALA A 103 -0.60 23.98 -1.19
N ASN A 104 -1.80 23.37 -1.21
CA ASN A 104 -3.03 24.00 -0.74
C ASN A 104 -3.35 23.69 0.74
N THR A 105 -2.54 22.87 1.44
CA THR A 105 -2.74 22.62 2.88
C THR A 105 -2.27 23.80 3.72
N THR A 106 -2.82 23.94 4.93
CA THR A 106 -2.41 24.95 5.91
C THR A 106 -0.97 24.71 6.38
N ASP A 107 -0.63 23.46 6.67
CA ASP A 107 0.71 23.05 7.05
C ASP A 107 1.53 22.85 5.77
N LYS A 108 2.23 23.88 5.35
CA LYS A 108 3.11 23.86 4.16
C LYS A 108 4.35 22.99 4.39
N ILE A 109 4.12 21.70 4.55
CA ILE A 109 5.19 20.71 4.66
C ILE A 109 5.60 20.32 3.25
N GLU A 110 6.88 20.52 2.93
CA GLU A 110 7.41 20.22 1.61
C GLU A 110 7.12 18.77 1.21
N TYR A 111 6.31 18.60 0.16
CA TYR A 111 6.07 17.29 -0.44
C TYR A 111 7.33 16.89 -1.22
N LYS A 112 7.99 15.84 -0.73
CA LYS A 112 9.08 15.19 -1.48
C LYS A 112 8.53 13.94 -2.14
N PRO A 113 8.33 13.94 -3.46
CA PRO A 113 7.94 12.73 -4.16
C PRO A 113 9.00 11.64 -3.90
N SER A 114 8.55 10.40 -3.77
CA SER A 114 9.42 9.25 -3.56
C SER A 114 10.19 8.90 -4.84
N ASN A 115 10.94 9.85 -5.38
CA ASN A 115 11.63 9.78 -6.68
C ASN A 115 12.96 9.07 -6.56
N GLY A 116 12.97 7.89 -6.11
CA GLY A 116 14.22 7.19 -6.07
C GLY A 116 14.05 5.75 -6.52
N TRP A 117 14.97 5.29 -7.33
CA TRP A 117 15.10 3.89 -7.63
C TRP A 117 15.07 3.03 -6.34
N LEU A 118 15.54 3.60 -5.21
CA LEU A 118 15.50 2.96 -3.89
C LEU A 118 14.06 2.80 -3.37
N ALA A 119 13.19 3.78 -3.58
CA ALA A 119 11.76 3.70 -3.23
C ALA A 119 11.04 2.68 -4.12
N PHE A 120 11.39 2.62 -5.42
CA PHE A 120 10.91 1.59 -6.34
C PHE A 120 11.31 0.20 -5.88
N VAL A 121 12.60 0.00 -5.59
CA VAL A 121 13.10 -1.29 -5.12
C VAL A 121 12.39 -1.69 -3.82
N LYS A 122 12.22 -0.77 -2.88
CA LYS A 122 11.48 -1.02 -1.64
C LYS A 122 10.02 -1.41 -1.89
N ALA A 123 9.29 -0.65 -2.70
CA ALA A 123 7.90 -0.95 -3.03
C ALA A 123 7.76 -2.31 -3.72
N LYS A 124 8.64 -2.61 -4.69
CA LYS A 124 8.67 -3.92 -5.38
C LYS A 124 9.07 -5.05 -4.44
N MET A 125 10.06 -4.85 -3.55
CA MET A 125 10.43 -5.87 -2.56
C MET A 125 9.24 -6.24 -1.67
N VAL A 126 8.46 -5.27 -1.19
CA VAL A 126 7.26 -5.55 -0.39
C VAL A 126 6.22 -6.31 -1.20
N SER A 127 5.97 -5.93 -2.44
CA SER A 127 5.01 -6.62 -3.34
C SER A 127 5.39 -8.08 -3.63
N TYR A 128 6.68 -8.41 -3.59
CA TYR A 128 7.18 -9.77 -3.85
C TYR A 128 7.42 -10.61 -2.57
N GLU A 129 6.95 -10.18 -1.41
CA GLU A 129 7.20 -10.88 -0.14
C GLU A 129 6.77 -12.35 -0.19
N ILE A 130 5.54 -12.63 -0.61
CA ILE A 130 5.01 -13.99 -0.71
C ILE A 130 5.83 -14.82 -1.70
N PHE A 131 6.24 -14.22 -2.82
CA PHE A 131 7.01 -14.88 -3.86
C PHE A 131 8.43 -15.23 -3.36
N LEU A 132 9.13 -14.29 -2.73
CA LEU A 132 10.48 -14.50 -2.18
C LEU A 132 10.47 -15.57 -1.09
N ASN A 133 9.51 -15.52 -0.17
CA ASN A 133 9.38 -16.52 0.88
C ASN A 133 9.04 -17.90 0.31
N GLY A 134 8.10 -17.98 -0.64
CA GLY A 134 7.75 -19.21 -1.32
C GLY A 134 8.94 -19.83 -2.06
N PHE A 135 9.71 -19.03 -2.78
CA PHE A 135 10.90 -19.48 -3.50
C PHE A 135 12.00 -19.97 -2.55
N THR A 136 12.19 -19.32 -1.42
CA THR A 136 13.14 -19.75 -0.37
C THR A 136 12.76 -21.13 0.18
N ILE A 137 11.46 -21.38 0.41
CA ILE A 137 10.96 -22.67 0.87
C ILE A 137 11.22 -23.77 -0.17
N VAL A 138 10.95 -23.50 -1.45
CA VAL A 138 11.20 -24.44 -2.55
C VAL A 138 12.69 -24.79 -2.63
N LEU A 139 13.58 -23.80 -2.53
CA LEU A 139 15.03 -24.03 -2.50
C LEU A 139 15.45 -24.91 -1.31
N ALA A 140 14.84 -24.73 -0.13
CA ALA A 140 15.10 -25.57 1.04
C ALA A 140 14.74 -27.05 0.77
N PHE A 141 13.58 -27.30 0.13
CA PHE A 141 13.17 -28.67 -0.25
C PHE A 141 14.10 -29.29 -1.28
N ILE A 142 14.54 -28.52 -2.30
CA ILE A 142 15.48 -29.00 -3.31
C ILE A 142 16.82 -29.33 -2.67
N LEU A 143 17.33 -28.47 -1.80
CA LEU A 143 18.57 -28.71 -1.05
C LEU A 143 18.50 -30.00 -0.22
N LEU A 144 17.40 -30.15 0.54
CA LEU A 144 17.16 -31.37 1.33
C LEU A 144 17.14 -32.63 0.47
N THR A 145 16.48 -32.56 -0.68
CA THR A 145 16.42 -33.66 -1.64
C THR A 145 17.81 -34.07 -2.14
N PHE A 146 18.64 -33.10 -2.52
CA PHE A 146 20.01 -33.38 -2.95
C PHE A 146 20.90 -33.96 -1.83
N ILE A 147 20.73 -33.51 -0.58
CA ILE A 147 21.42 -34.06 0.58
C ILE A 147 21.02 -35.51 0.81
N ILE A 148 19.72 -35.84 0.74
CA ILE A 148 19.22 -37.20 0.88
C ILE A 148 19.78 -38.07 -0.23
N LEU A 149 19.72 -37.64 -1.49
CA LEU A 149 20.25 -38.40 -2.63
C LEU A 149 21.76 -38.64 -2.52
N TYR A 150 22.50 -37.65 -2.06
CA TYR A 150 23.93 -37.77 -1.80
C TYR A 150 24.20 -38.88 -0.75
N LYS A 151 23.44 -38.87 0.36
CA LYS A 151 23.60 -39.82 1.45
C LYS A 151 23.23 -41.28 1.01
N TYR A 152 22.10 -41.41 0.30
CA TYR A 152 21.60 -42.74 -0.10
C TYR A 152 22.36 -43.38 -1.26
N LYS A 153 22.71 -42.59 -2.27
CA LYS A 153 23.42 -43.06 -3.48
C LYS A 153 24.94 -43.01 -3.35
N ASN A 154 25.47 -42.40 -2.29
CA ASN A 154 26.90 -42.18 -2.05
C ASN A 154 27.64 -41.67 -3.29
N ASN A 155 27.00 -40.82 -4.10
CA ASN A 155 27.51 -40.36 -5.36
C ASN A 155 28.03 -38.91 -5.25
N GLN A 156 29.33 -38.75 -5.51
CA GLN A 156 30.02 -37.45 -5.45
C GLN A 156 29.45 -36.41 -6.42
N GLY A 157 28.75 -36.83 -7.47
CA GLY A 157 28.09 -35.97 -8.44
C GLY A 157 27.08 -34.99 -7.81
N TYR A 158 26.51 -35.34 -6.63
CA TYR A 158 25.56 -34.45 -5.94
C TYR A 158 26.22 -33.32 -5.13
N LYS A 159 27.55 -33.33 -4.93
CA LYS A 159 28.24 -32.26 -4.17
C LYS A 159 28.10 -30.90 -4.83
N LYS A 160 28.30 -30.78 -6.14
CA LYS A 160 28.21 -29.51 -6.89
C LYS A 160 26.78 -28.93 -6.79
N PRO A 161 25.69 -29.64 -7.11
CA PRO A 161 24.34 -29.09 -6.98
C PRO A 161 23.98 -28.74 -5.54
N ILE A 162 24.45 -29.47 -4.51
CA ILE A 162 24.25 -29.11 -3.10
C ILE A 162 24.85 -27.74 -2.82
N VAL A 163 26.11 -27.51 -3.20
CA VAL A 163 26.79 -26.22 -2.97
C VAL A 163 26.06 -25.09 -3.67
N VAL A 164 25.71 -25.26 -4.94
CA VAL A 164 24.99 -24.23 -5.71
C VAL A 164 23.63 -23.90 -5.08
N THR A 165 22.85 -24.94 -4.73
CA THR A 165 21.53 -24.75 -4.11
C THR A 165 21.64 -24.10 -2.73
N LEU A 166 22.68 -24.44 -1.96
CA LEU A 166 22.96 -23.84 -0.66
C LEU A 166 23.27 -22.33 -0.79
N VAL A 167 24.11 -21.95 -1.76
CA VAL A 167 24.44 -20.53 -2.02
C VAL A 167 23.18 -19.75 -2.41
N LEU A 168 22.36 -20.30 -3.31
CA LEU A 168 21.11 -19.68 -3.71
C LEU A 168 20.14 -19.56 -2.52
N PHE A 169 19.98 -20.62 -1.72
CA PHE A 169 19.14 -20.63 -0.53
C PHE A 169 19.56 -19.53 0.46
N VAL A 170 20.85 -19.44 0.78
CA VAL A 170 21.37 -18.41 1.68
C VAL A 170 21.15 -17.01 1.11
N GLY A 171 21.38 -16.82 -0.20
CA GLY A 171 21.14 -15.53 -0.86
C GLY A 171 19.66 -15.09 -0.77
N PHE A 172 18.71 -15.98 -1.11
CA PHE A 172 17.28 -15.69 -1.01
C PHE A 172 16.80 -15.53 0.44
N PHE A 173 17.36 -16.29 1.38
CA PHE A 173 17.07 -16.16 2.81
C PHE A 173 17.50 -14.79 3.34
N VAL A 174 18.69 -14.34 2.98
CA VAL A 174 19.19 -12.99 3.35
C VAL A 174 18.31 -11.91 2.73
N LEU A 175 17.92 -12.05 1.45
CA LEU A 175 17.01 -11.11 0.80
C LEU A 175 15.64 -11.06 1.50
N SER A 176 15.05 -12.21 1.85
CA SER A 176 13.79 -12.27 2.61
C SER A 176 13.93 -11.64 3.99
N PHE A 177 15.08 -11.83 4.66
CA PHE A 177 15.34 -11.22 5.95
C PHE A 177 15.47 -9.69 5.85
N ILE A 178 16.23 -9.18 4.88
CA ILE A 178 16.36 -7.74 4.62
C ILE A 178 15.00 -7.13 4.30
N GLN A 179 14.19 -7.79 3.46
CA GLN A 179 12.85 -7.35 3.11
C GLN A 179 11.96 -7.19 4.35
N LYS A 180 12.02 -8.14 5.28
CA LYS A 180 11.24 -8.10 6.52
C LYS A 180 11.60 -6.92 7.42
N GLN A 181 12.84 -6.40 7.30
CA GLN A 181 13.30 -5.19 8.00
C GLN A 181 12.88 -3.89 7.28
N VAL A 182 12.58 -3.97 5.99
CA VAL A 182 12.12 -2.82 5.19
C VAL A 182 10.62 -2.66 5.39
N LYS A 183 10.22 -2.10 6.54
CA LYS A 183 8.83 -1.64 6.71
C LYS A 183 8.66 -0.33 5.95
N ASN A 184 7.73 -0.29 5.00
CA ASN A 184 7.21 0.99 4.56
C ASN A 184 6.48 1.61 5.75
N PRO A 185 6.78 2.85 6.13
CA PRO A 185 6.00 3.51 7.17
C PRO A 185 4.54 3.57 6.72
N GLU A 186 3.62 3.19 7.60
CA GLU A 186 2.20 3.38 7.35
C GLU A 186 1.93 4.89 7.19
N VAL A 187 1.29 5.25 6.10
CA VAL A 187 0.93 6.64 5.82
C VAL A 187 -0.46 6.93 6.38
N GLY A 188 -0.66 8.11 6.91
CA GLY A 188 -1.97 8.63 7.30
C GLY A 188 -2.14 10.07 6.84
N VAL A 189 -3.39 10.50 6.74
CA VAL A 189 -3.77 11.88 6.45
C VAL A 189 -4.62 12.41 7.60
N VAL A 190 -4.35 13.63 8.04
CA VAL A 190 -5.13 14.29 9.10
C VAL A 190 -6.46 14.75 8.50
N PHE A 191 -7.57 14.36 9.16
CA PHE A 191 -8.94 14.72 8.76
C PHE A 191 -9.59 15.75 9.68
N SER A 192 -9.09 15.91 10.91
CA SER A 192 -9.55 16.98 11.81
C SER A 192 -9.06 18.32 11.32
N SER A 193 -9.91 19.34 11.38
CA SER A 193 -9.55 20.72 11.00
C SER A 193 -8.29 21.21 11.71
N GLU A 194 -8.13 20.85 13.00
CA GLU A 194 -6.93 21.06 13.81
C GLU A 194 -6.77 19.89 14.78
N THR A 195 -5.55 19.42 14.99
CA THR A 195 -5.20 18.46 16.04
C THR A 195 -3.84 18.76 16.65
N LEU A 196 -3.62 18.29 17.88
CA LEU A 196 -2.38 18.54 18.61
C LEU A 196 -1.41 17.37 18.42
N MET A 197 -0.17 17.69 18.09
CA MET A 197 0.95 16.78 18.19
C MET A 197 1.62 16.96 19.55
N LEU A 198 1.60 15.90 20.38
CA LEU A 198 2.04 15.92 21.75
C LEU A 198 3.39 15.23 21.95
N THR A 199 4.09 15.58 23.01
CA THR A 199 5.24 14.82 23.51
C THR A 199 4.86 13.40 23.90
N LYS A 200 5.84 12.48 23.99
CA LYS A 200 5.59 11.06 24.37
C LYS A 200 4.93 10.90 25.75
N ASP A 201 5.20 11.82 26.67
CA ASP A 201 4.59 11.86 28.00
C ASP A 201 3.19 12.53 28.01
N LYS A 202 2.73 13.03 26.86
CA LYS A 202 1.44 13.73 26.64
C LYS A 202 1.28 15.03 27.43
N LYS A 203 2.35 15.57 27.98
CA LYS A 203 2.29 16.76 28.86
C LYS A 203 2.42 18.07 28.09
N GLN A 204 3.09 18.05 26.95
CA GLN A 204 3.35 19.27 26.18
C GLN A 204 2.91 19.10 24.73
N THR A 205 2.43 20.20 24.15
CA THR A 205 2.15 20.30 22.71
C THR A 205 3.42 20.68 21.99
N ILE A 206 3.81 19.87 21.01
CA ILE A 206 4.95 20.14 20.13
C ILE A 206 4.53 21.17 19.08
N ARG A 207 3.41 20.90 18.41
CA ARG A 207 2.80 21.80 17.41
C ARG A 207 1.33 21.44 17.17
N LYS A 208 0.62 22.35 16.54
CA LYS A 208 -0.68 22.06 15.92
C LYS A 208 -0.46 21.57 14.51
N ILE A 209 -1.25 20.63 14.07
CA ILE A 209 -1.31 20.15 12.69
C ILE A 209 -2.76 20.21 12.20
N HIS A 210 -2.92 20.48 10.91
CA HIS A 210 -4.21 20.75 10.32
C HIS A 210 -4.61 19.64 9.32
N GLU A 211 -5.85 19.69 8.87
CA GLU A 211 -6.38 18.76 7.88
C GLU A 211 -5.55 18.73 6.59
N GLY A 212 -5.49 17.57 5.96
CA GLY A 212 -4.69 17.33 4.77
C GLY A 212 -3.20 17.06 5.06
N THR A 213 -2.72 17.25 6.30
CA THR A 213 -1.33 16.98 6.65
C THR A 213 -1.03 15.49 6.56
N LYS A 214 0.02 15.12 5.81
CA LYS A 214 0.55 13.76 5.75
C LYS A 214 1.36 13.45 6.99
N VAL A 215 1.10 12.29 7.56
CA VAL A 215 1.84 11.74 8.69
C VAL A 215 2.34 10.33 8.38
N TYR A 216 3.51 9.99 8.90
CA TYR A 216 4.07 8.65 8.84
C TYR A 216 3.90 7.98 10.20
N ILE A 217 3.14 6.89 10.27
CA ILE A 217 2.79 6.19 11.50
C ILE A 217 3.90 5.19 11.83
N GLU A 218 4.59 5.41 12.95
CA GLU A 218 5.66 4.51 13.44
C GLU A 218 5.10 3.43 14.37
N GLN A 219 4.17 3.82 15.25
CA GLN A 219 3.66 2.93 16.30
C GLN A 219 2.26 3.34 16.75
N THR A 220 1.51 2.36 17.21
CA THR A 220 0.22 2.56 17.89
C THR A 220 0.42 2.54 19.41
N SER A 221 -0.08 3.56 20.11
CA SER A 221 0.04 3.70 21.58
C SER A 221 -1.31 4.06 22.19
N GLY A 222 -2.10 3.06 22.58
CA GLY A 222 -3.47 3.27 23.09
C GLY A 222 -4.32 4.03 22.07
N ASN A 223 -4.88 5.18 22.43
CA ASN A 223 -5.71 6.03 21.56
C ASN A 223 -4.90 6.99 20.69
N TYR A 224 -3.59 6.84 20.63
CA TYR A 224 -2.68 7.69 19.86
C TYR A 224 -1.89 6.89 18.86
N PHE A 225 -1.49 7.57 17.77
CA PHE A 225 -0.40 7.15 16.90
C PHE A 225 0.85 7.95 17.25
N LEU A 226 1.99 7.27 17.38
CA LEU A 226 3.28 7.92 17.30
C LEU A 226 3.57 8.16 15.82
N VAL A 227 3.66 9.41 15.43
CA VAL A 227 3.87 9.80 14.04
C VAL A 227 5.10 10.66 13.88
N HIS A 228 5.64 10.70 12.66
CA HIS A 228 6.54 11.76 12.24
C HIS A 228 6.02 12.43 10.97
N LEU A 229 6.39 13.69 10.79
CA LEU A 229 6.12 14.51 9.62
C LEU A 229 7.31 14.43 8.63
N SER A 230 7.16 15.01 7.46
CA SER A 230 8.24 15.06 6.45
C SER A 230 9.46 15.87 6.89
N ASP A 231 9.30 16.77 7.86
CA ASP A 231 10.37 17.52 8.52
C ASP A 231 11.04 16.76 9.67
N PHE A 232 10.71 15.47 9.83
CA PHE A 232 11.18 14.57 10.89
C PHE A 232 10.74 14.96 12.31
N SER A 233 9.88 15.95 12.51
CA SER A 233 9.28 16.22 13.81
C SER A 233 8.40 15.04 14.23
N LYS A 234 8.55 14.58 15.50
CA LYS A 234 7.87 13.39 16.01
C LYS A 234 6.99 13.72 17.20
N GLY A 235 5.83 13.09 17.26
CA GLY A 235 4.92 13.23 18.37
C GLY A 235 3.74 12.28 18.34
N LEU A 236 2.91 12.35 19.39
CA LEU A 236 1.68 11.59 19.52
C LEU A 236 0.51 12.41 19.00
N VAL A 237 -0.29 11.80 18.12
CA VAL A 237 -1.52 12.38 17.58
C VAL A 237 -2.67 11.41 17.84
N LYS A 238 -3.85 11.93 18.18
CA LYS A 238 -5.04 11.10 18.39
C LYS A 238 -5.41 10.31 17.14
N LYS A 239 -5.77 9.04 17.32
CA LYS A 239 -6.17 8.15 16.22
C LYS A 239 -7.37 8.66 15.43
N GLU A 240 -8.35 9.23 16.15
CA GLU A 240 -9.58 9.77 15.56
C GLU A 240 -9.35 10.90 14.56
N ALA A 241 -8.19 11.60 14.67
CA ALA A 241 -7.82 12.70 13.79
C ALA A 241 -7.16 12.23 12.48
N ILE A 242 -6.77 10.96 12.39
CA ILE A 242 -5.96 10.43 11.27
C ILE A 242 -6.71 9.28 10.58
N LYS A 243 -6.80 9.34 9.26
CA LYS A 243 -7.21 8.21 8.44
C LYS A 243 -5.97 7.57 7.82
N LYS A 244 -5.78 6.26 8.07
CA LYS A 244 -4.68 5.49 7.47
C LYS A 244 -4.92 5.28 5.99
N VAL A 245 -3.86 5.37 5.22
CA VAL A 245 -3.83 5.01 3.80
C VAL A 245 -3.51 3.52 3.71
N ASP A 246 -4.50 2.73 3.26
CA ASP A 246 -4.40 1.27 3.07
C ASP A 246 -3.95 0.92 1.65
#